data_cb14e0b92d74373c8d59c4fb791d114c
#
_entry.id   cb14e0b92d74373c8d59c4fb791d114c
#
_cell.length_a   1.000
_cell.length_b   1.000
_cell.length_c   1.000
_cell.angle_alpha   90.00
_cell.angle_beta   90.00
_cell.angle_gamma   90.00
#
_symmetry.space_group_name_H-M   'P 1'
#
loop_
_entity.id
_entity.type
_entity.pdbx_description
1 polymer ?
#
loop_
_entity_poly.entity_id
_entity_poly.type
_entity_poly.pdbx_seq_one_letter_code
_entity_poly.pdbx_strand_id
1 'polypeptide(L)'
;MRPYHGVQLHPRDCRAAIIEFNHTAGSDDILGPYPPAGPEWQGFIRKDVTQALTAVEMQSPDPQGLAEHWGKLIGIEVSGEAELKLPNATFRFVKGATEIMSVLEFKVADVASVLHAARAKGLAVAGNEFLLGGVTFRVS
;
A
#
# COMPACT_ATOMS: atom_id res chain seq x y z
N MET A 1 12.86 -14.63 -21.23
CA MET A 1 12.07 -13.88 -20.22
C MET A 1 11.27 -14.90 -19.42
N ARG A 2 11.24 -14.84 -18.08
CA ARG A 2 10.42 -15.76 -17.28
C ARG A 2 8.94 -15.40 -17.43
N PRO A 3 8.03 -16.40 -17.49
CA PRO A 3 6.61 -16.11 -17.56
C PRO A 3 6.15 -15.30 -16.35
N TYR A 4 5.37 -14.25 -16.59
CA TYR A 4 4.68 -13.47 -15.57
C TYR A 4 3.19 -13.76 -15.69
N HIS A 5 2.57 -14.12 -14.59
CA HIS A 5 1.15 -14.40 -14.50
C HIS A 5 0.51 -13.40 -13.55
N GLY A 6 -0.50 -12.69 -14.01
CA GLY A 6 -1.26 -11.75 -13.20
C GLY A 6 -2.75 -12.03 -13.29
N VAL A 7 -3.45 -11.96 -12.17
CA VAL A 7 -4.92 -11.98 -12.11
C VAL A 7 -5.37 -10.74 -11.38
N GLN A 8 -6.02 -9.84 -12.10
CA GLN A 8 -6.61 -8.64 -11.54
C GLN A 8 -8.10 -8.89 -11.26
N LEU A 9 -8.52 -8.67 -10.03
CA LEU A 9 -9.93 -8.76 -9.66
C LEU A 9 -10.70 -7.54 -10.18
N HIS A 10 -11.97 -7.76 -10.54
CA HIS A 10 -12.80 -6.66 -11.02
C HIS A 10 -13.03 -5.63 -9.90
N PRO A 11 -13.00 -4.31 -10.17
CA PRO A 11 -13.17 -3.26 -9.15
C PRO A 11 -14.42 -3.39 -8.29
N ARG A 12 -15.53 -3.89 -8.85
CA ARG A 12 -16.77 -4.16 -8.09
C ARG A 12 -16.58 -5.23 -7.01
N ASP A 13 -15.69 -6.20 -7.28
CA ASP A 13 -15.47 -7.33 -6.38
C ASP A 13 -14.43 -6.99 -5.32
N CYS A 14 -13.55 -6.01 -5.58
CA CYS A 14 -12.54 -5.55 -4.62
C CYS A 14 -13.04 -4.45 -3.69
N ARG A 15 -14.01 -3.64 -4.13
CA ARG A 15 -14.49 -2.44 -3.43
C ARG A 15 -13.37 -1.38 -3.34
N ALA A 16 -13.05 -0.80 -2.22
CA ALA A 16 -12.20 0.38 -1.99
C ALA A 16 -10.95 0.55 -2.91
N ALA A 17 -10.33 -0.52 -3.38
CA ALA A 17 -9.19 -0.50 -4.30
C ALA A 17 -9.14 -1.78 -5.14
N ILE A 18 -8.34 -1.77 -6.21
CA ILE A 18 -8.13 -2.95 -7.07
C ILE A 18 -7.10 -3.88 -6.42
N ILE A 19 -7.37 -5.19 -6.45
CA ILE A 19 -6.45 -6.24 -6.02
C ILE A 19 -5.93 -6.98 -7.24
N GLU A 20 -4.63 -7.17 -7.29
CA GLU A 20 -3.96 -7.99 -8.30
C GLU A 20 -3.07 -9.03 -7.62
N PHE A 21 -3.18 -10.28 -8.06
CA PHE A 21 -2.31 -11.37 -7.65
C PHE A 21 -1.33 -11.67 -8.79
N ASN A 22 -0.04 -11.63 -8.48
CA ASN A 22 1.01 -11.82 -9.45
C ASN A 22 1.92 -12.99 -9.06
N HIS A 23 2.37 -13.72 -10.06
CA HIS A 23 3.33 -14.79 -9.88
C HIS A 23 4.35 -14.85 -11.02
N THR A 24 5.60 -15.08 -10.66
CA THR A 24 6.66 -15.54 -11.56
C THR A 24 7.61 -16.47 -10.81
N ALA A 25 8.26 -17.39 -11.50
CA ALA A 25 9.17 -18.33 -10.84
C ALA A 25 10.31 -17.59 -10.11
N GLY A 26 10.44 -17.81 -8.81
CA GLY A 26 11.42 -17.15 -7.93
C GLY A 26 10.94 -15.84 -7.30
N SER A 27 9.65 -15.47 -7.44
CA SER A 27 9.08 -14.26 -6.82
C SER A 27 8.76 -14.41 -5.32
N ASP A 28 8.97 -15.59 -4.74
CA ASP A 28 8.90 -15.78 -3.27
C ASP A 28 10.01 -15.03 -2.53
N ASP A 29 11.13 -14.75 -3.21
CA ASP A 29 12.15 -13.82 -2.75
C ASP A 29 11.74 -12.39 -3.12
N ILE A 30 11.69 -11.49 -2.13
CA ILE A 30 11.35 -10.07 -2.33
C ILE A 30 12.31 -9.36 -3.29
N LEU A 31 13.53 -9.86 -3.45
CA LEU A 31 14.51 -9.40 -4.43
C LEU A 31 14.56 -10.30 -5.68
N GLY A 32 13.62 -11.23 -5.79
CA GLY A 32 13.49 -12.15 -6.91
C GLY A 32 13.06 -11.45 -8.20
N PRO A 33 12.86 -12.23 -9.26
CA PRO A 33 12.46 -11.68 -10.55
C PRO A 33 11.09 -11.02 -10.48
N TYR A 34 10.99 -9.79 -10.98
CA TYR A 34 9.73 -9.06 -11.15
C TYR A 34 9.67 -8.48 -12.57
N PRO A 35 9.18 -9.23 -13.56
CA PRO A 35 9.18 -8.85 -14.98
C PRO A 35 8.61 -7.45 -15.28
N PRO A 36 7.55 -6.97 -14.60
CA PRO A 36 7.03 -5.61 -14.83
C PRO A 36 8.03 -4.49 -14.53
N ALA A 37 8.97 -4.71 -13.60
CA ALA A 37 10.03 -3.75 -13.28
C ALA A 37 11.25 -3.88 -14.21
N GLY A 38 11.30 -4.92 -15.04
CA GLY A 38 12.39 -5.19 -15.96
C GLY A 38 13.53 -6.03 -15.37
N PRO A 39 14.52 -6.40 -16.21
CA PRO A 39 15.70 -7.10 -15.74
C PRO A 39 16.54 -6.20 -14.85
N GLU A 40 17.20 -6.79 -13.84
CA GLU A 40 18.15 -6.10 -12.95
C GLU A 40 17.54 -4.93 -12.16
N TRP A 41 16.22 -4.92 -11.96
CA TRP A 41 15.51 -3.85 -11.23
C TRP A 41 16.07 -3.61 -9.83
N GLN A 42 16.70 -4.61 -9.23
CA GLN A 42 17.32 -4.53 -7.89
C GLN A 42 18.40 -3.44 -7.82
N GLY A 43 19.13 -3.20 -8.92
CA GLY A 43 20.13 -2.14 -9.02
C GLY A 43 19.54 -0.72 -8.98
N PHE A 44 18.25 -0.58 -9.16
CA PHE A 44 17.53 0.71 -9.13
C PHE A 44 16.80 0.97 -7.82
N ILE A 45 16.87 0.06 -6.86
CA ILE A 45 16.28 0.24 -5.53
C ILE A 45 16.90 1.45 -4.84
N ARG A 46 16.07 2.36 -4.36
CA ARG A 46 16.47 3.54 -3.59
C ARG A 46 15.79 3.48 -2.22
N LYS A 47 16.58 3.51 -1.16
CA LYS A 47 16.15 3.52 0.24
C LYS A 47 16.75 4.67 1.05
N ASP A 48 17.34 5.60 0.36
CA ASP A 48 17.96 6.81 0.93
C ASP A 48 16.91 7.81 1.47
N VAL A 49 15.69 7.78 0.93
CA VAL A 49 14.55 8.58 1.41
C VAL A 49 13.44 7.68 1.93
N THR A 50 12.77 6.91 1.07
CA THR A 50 11.69 5.99 1.44
C THR A 50 12.26 4.60 1.70
N GLN A 51 12.05 4.07 2.91
CA GLN A 51 12.59 2.79 3.33
C GLN A 51 11.61 1.63 3.16
N ALA A 52 10.33 1.86 3.49
CA ALA A 52 9.26 0.86 3.39
C ALA A 52 7.88 1.50 3.29
N LEU A 53 6.94 0.82 2.63
CA LEU A 53 5.50 1.00 2.85
C LEU A 53 5.13 0.13 4.06
N THR A 54 4.58 0.73 5.11
CA THR A 54 4.29 0.04 6.38
C THR A 54 2.82 -0.25 6.58
N ALA A 55 1.94 0.63 6.07
CA ALA A 55 0.51 0.39 6.11
C ALA A 55 -0.23 1.09 4.97
N VAL A 56 -1.43 0.59 4.72
CA VAL A 56 -2.42 1.20 3.82
C VAL A 56 -3.73 1.32 4.59
N GLU A 57 -4.36 2.50 4.59
CA GLU A 57 -5.68 2.68 5.17
C GLU A 57 -6.75 2.70 4.07
N MET A 58 -7.76 1.87 4.26
CA MET A 58 -8.98 1.83 3.47
C MET A 58 -10.11 2.38 4.32
N GLN A 59 -10.75 3.45 3.90
CA GLN A 59 -11.95 3.90 4.61
C GLN A 59 -13.22 3.28 4.02
N SER A 60 -14.22 3.06 4.88
CA SER A 60 -15.52 2.52 4.53
C SER A 60 -16.60 2.97 5.52
N PRO A 61 -17.87 3.09 5.11
CA PRO A 61 -19.00 3.17 6.04
C PRO A 61 -19.11 1.94 6.94
N ASP A 62 -18.59 0.79 6.51
CA ASP A 62 -18.50 -0.46 7.25
C ASP A 62 -17.06 -1.02 7.18
N PRO A 63 -16.15 -0.54 8.05
CA PRO A 63 -14.76 -0.98 8.03
C PRO A 63 -14.60 -2.48 8.31
N GLN A 64 -15.35 -3.01 9.28
CA GLN A 64 -15.27 -4.41 9.65
C GLN A 64 -15.71 -5.32 8.49
N GLY A 65 -16.85 -5.02 7.86
CA GLY A 65 -17.33 -5.78 6.70
C GLY A 65 -16.39 -5.68 5.50
N LEU A 66 -15.72 -4.53 5.28
CA LEU A 66 -14.72 -4.39 4.24
C LEU A 66 -13.44 -5.20 4.56
N ALA A 67 -13.00 -5.21 5.83
CA ALA A 67 -11.87 -6.03 6.28
C ALA A 67 -12.13 -7.52 6.08
N GLU A 68 -13.31 -8.00 6.47
CA GLU A 68 -13.73 -9.39 6.30
C GLU A 68 -13.81 -9.79 4.81
N HIS A 69 -14.30 -8.88 3.98
CA HIS A 69 -14.36 -9.08 2.54
C HIS A 69 -12.95 -9.24 1.94
N TRP A 70 -12.05 -8.33 2.26
CA TRP A 70 -10.66 -8.41 1.80
C TRP A 70 -9.92 -9.61 2.38
N GLY A 71 -10.15 -9.92 3.66
CA GLY A 71 -9.59 -11.11 4.30
C GLY A 71 -9.93 -12.41 3.56
N LYS A 72 -11.19 -12.54 3.11
CA LYS A 72 -11.64 -13.68 2.28
C LYS A 72 -10.98 -13.70 0.91
N LEU A 73 -10.81 -12.53 0.25
CA LEU A 73 -10.19 -12.44 -1.07
C LEU A 73 -8.71 -12.83 -1.05
N ILE A 74 -7.97 -12.42 -0.01
CA ILE A 74 -6.52 -12.63 0.07
C ILE A 74 -6.12 -13.82 0.98
N GLY A 75 -7.09 -14.46 1.64
CA GLY A 75 -6.85 -15.63 2.48
C GLY A 75 -6.18 -15.30 3.82
N ILE A 76 -6.45 -14.12 4.41
CA ILE A 76 -5.88 -13.65 5.69
C ILE A 76 -7.01 -13.38 6.67
N GLU A 77 -6.84 -13.85 7.90
CA GLU A 77 -7.80 -13.59 8.99
C GLU A 77 -7.72 -12.13 9.45
N VAL A 78 -8.89 -11.56 9.71
CA VAL A 78 -9.00 -10.20 10.27
C VAL A 78 -8.56 -10.23 11.73
N SER A 79 -7.63 -9.36 12.10
CA SER A 79 -7.26 -9.12 13.50
C SER A 79 -8.14 -8.03 14.12
N GLY A 80 -8.27 -8.06 15.46
CA GLY A 80 -9.30 -7.42 16.29
C GLY A 80 -9.85 -6.03 15.95
N GLU A 81 -9.08 -5.14 15.30
CA GLU A 81 -9.50 -3.77 14.97
C GLU A 81 -9.64 -3.53 13.46
N ALA A 82 -10.26 -4.48 12.75
CA ALA A 82 -10.42 -4.40 11.29
C ALA A 82 -9.06 -4.20 10.56
N GLU A 83 -8.08 -5.05 10.89
CA GLU A 83 -6.77 -5.05 10.26
C GLU A 83 -6.47 -6.39 9.58
N LEU A 84 -5.74 -6.34 8.46
CA LEU A 84 -5.13 -7.51 7.84
C LEU A 84 -3.61 -7.33 7.89
N LYS A 85 -2.93 -8.21 8.62
CA LYS A 85 -1.47 -8.17 8.80
C LYS A 85 -0.80 -9.05 7.77
N LEU A 86 -0.06 -8.42 6.86
CA LEU A 86 0.79 -9.08 5.89
C LEU A 86 2.24 -9.09 6.40
N PRO A 87 3.11 -9.92 5.83
CA PRO A 87 4.52 -9.99 6.25
C PRO A 87 5.28 -8.67 6.16
N ASN A 88 4.88 -7.77 5.25
CA ASN A 88 5.61 -6.54 4.94
C ASN A 88 4.79 -5.26 5.16
N ALA A 89 3.48 -5.34 5.37
CA ALA A 89 2.62 -4.18 5.59
C ALA A 89 1.32 -4.57 6.30
N THR A 90 0.60 -3.59 6.82
CA THR A 90 -0.74 -3.78 7.40
C THR A 90 -1.78 -3.04 6.57
N PHE A 91 -2.88 -3.69 6.22
CA PHE A 91 -4.09 -3.00 5.79
C PHE A 91 -4.93 -2.67 7.02
N ARG A 92 -5.28 -1.41 7.18
CA ARG A 92 -6.21 -0.91 8.21
C ARG A 92 -7.49 -0.44 7.55
N PHE A 93 -8.62 -0.85 8.11
CA PHE A 93 -9.92 -0.43 7.62
C PHE A 93 -10.55 0.51 8.64
N VAL A 94 -10.82 1.74 8.22
CA VAL A 94 -11.24 2.83 9.10
C VAL A 94 -12.60 3.40 8.70
N LYS A 95 -13.29 4.04 9.65
CA LYS A 95 -14.58 4.66 9.38
C LYS A 95 -14.42 5.83 8.41
N GLY A 96 -15.23 5.85 7.37
CA GLY A 96 -15.31 6.94 6.39
C GLY A 96 -16.62 6.94 5.63
N ALA A 97 -16.92 8.00 4.92
CA ALA A 97 -18.19 8.16 4.20
C ALA A 97 -18.28 7.29 2.93
N THR A 98 -17.16 7.00 2.31
CA THR A 98 -17.05 6.26 1.05
C THR A 98 -15.95 5.21 1.13
N GLU A 99 -16.02 4.21 0.26
CA GLU A 99 -14.99 3.17 0.17
C GLU A 99 -13.86 3.61 -0.76
N ILE A 100 -12.75 4.02 -0.17
CA ILE A 100 -11.54 4.42 -0.91
C ILE A 100 -10.28 4.04 -0.13
N MET A 101 -9.17 3.91 -0.83
CA MET A 101 -7.84 3.93 -0.22
C MET A 101 -7.51 5.38 0.17
N SER A 102 -7.43 5.66 1.47
CA SER A 102 -7.34 7.00 2.01
C SER A 102 -5.93 7.41 2.44
N VAL A 103 -5.12 6.46 2.94
CA VAL A 103 -3.78 6.73 3.45
C VAL A 103 -2.79 5.68 2.98
N LEU A 104 -1.59 6.14 2.62
CA LEU A 104 -0.38 5.31 2.47
C LEU A 104 0.62 5.73 3.54
N GLU A 105 1.10 4.77 4.35
CA GLU A 105 2.05 5.01 5.42
C GLU A 105 3.44 4.50 5.05
N PHE A 106 4.43 5.39 5.15
CA PHE A 106 5.80 5.08 4.78
C PHE A 106 6.76 5.32 5.93
N LYS A 107 7.65 4.35 6.14
CA LYS A 107 8.86 4.59 6.89
C LYS A 107 9.86 5.33 6.00
N VAL A 108 10.39 6.45 6.51
CA VAL A 108 11.37 7.28 5.79
C VAL A 108 12.64 7.48 6.61
N ALA A 109 13.73 7.85 5.95
CA ALA A 109 15.01 8.09 6.60
C ALA A 109 15.00 9.36 7.45
N ASP A 110 14.29 10.41 7.01
CA ASP A 110 14.17 11.70 7.69
C ASP A 110 12.81 12.32 7.41
N VAL A 111 11.94 12.27 8.40
CA VAL A 111 10.58 12.82 8.35
C VAL A 111 10.60 14.33 8.08
N ALA A 112 11.50 15.08 8.75
CA ALA A 112 11.54 16.53 8.61
C ALA A 112 11.91 16.95 7.18
N SER A 113 12.89 16.29 6.58
CA SER A 113 13.31 16.52 5.20
C SER A 113 12.20 16.22 4.19
N VAL A 114 11.45 15.11 4.37
CA VAL A 114 10.32 14.76 3.49
C VAL A 114 9.21 15.80 3.59
N LEU A 115 8.82 16.19 4.82
CA LEU A 115 7.77 17.19 5.03
C LEU A 115 8.19 18.59 4.53
N HIS A 116 9.47 18.94 4.67
CA HIS A 116 10.02 20.17 4.09
C HIS A 116 9.89 20.17 2.57
N ALA A 117 10.30 19.08 1.94
CA ALA A 117 10.19 18.92 0.48
C ALA A 117 8.72 18.98 -0.02
N ALA A 118 7.79 18.36 0.74
CA ALA A 118 6.36 18.42 0.45
C ALA A 118 5.84 19.86 0.49
N ARG A 119 6.18 20.64 1.52
CA ARG A 119 5.83 22.07 1.63
C ARG A 119 6.44 22.89 0.49
N ALA A 120 7.70 22.65 0.14
CA ALA A 120 8.38 23.34 -0.95
C ALA A 120 7.73 23.08 -2.33
N LYS A 121 7.01 21.95 -2.46
CA LYS A 121 6.19 21.63 -3.64
C LYS A 121 4.75 22.13 -3.55
N GLY A 122 4.41 22.90 -2.53
CA GLY A 122 3.07 23.45 -2.35
C GLY A 122 2.02 22.46 -1.87
N LEU A 123 2.43 21.29 -1.36
CA LEU A 123 1.49 20.32 -0.83
C LEU A 123 0.96 20.73 0.55
N ALA A 124 -0.30 20.42 0.83
CA ALA A 124 -0.88 20.61 2.16
C ALA A 124 -0.24 19.61 3.14
N VAL A 125 0.43 20.12 4.18
CA VAL A 125 1.12 19.32 5.19
C VAL A 125 0.51 19.58 6.56
N ALA A 126 0.12 18.53 7.29
CA ALA A 126 -0.40 18.57 8.64
C ALA A 126 0.26 17.47 9.50
N GLY A 127 0.92 17.84 10.59
CA GLY A 127 1.68 16.89 11.41
C GLY A 127 2.75 16.20 10.56
N ASN A 128 2.72 14.88 10.55
CA ASN A 128 3.59 14.02 9.74
C ASN A 128 2.90 13.49 8.45
N GLU A 129 1.91 14.22 7.94
CA GLU A 129 1.12 13.86 6.77
C GLU A 129 1.13 14.95 5.71
N PHE A 130 0.99 14.54 4.45
CA PHE A 130 0.72 15.45 3.33
C PHE A 130 -0.23 14.83 2.32
N LEU A 131 -1.01 15.67 1.63
CA LEU A 131 -1.95 15.22 0.59
C LEU A 131 -1.27 15.27 -0.77
N LEU A 132 -1.35 14.16 -1.50
CA LEU A 132 -0.85 14.06 -2.88
C LEU A 132 -1.79 13.19 -3.71
N GLY A 133 -2.30 13.72 -4.82
CA GLY A 133 -3.17 12.97 -5.74
C GLY A 133 -4.49 12.47 -5.11
N GLY A 134 -4.99 13.12 -4.06
CA GLY A 134 -6.21 12.70 -3.35
C GLY A 134 -5.99 11.65 -2.27
N VAL A 135 -4.76 11.20 -2.04
CA VAL A 135 -4.37 10.25 -1.01
C VAL A 135 -3.49 10.94 0.03
N THR A 136 -3.70 10.66 1.30
CA THR A 136 -2.83 11.12 2.38
C THR A 136 -1.60 10.23 2.47
N PHE A 137 -0.43 10.84 2.46
CA PHE A 137 0.85 10.20 2.70
C PHE A 137 1.27 10.49 4.14
N ARG A 138 1.33 9.46 4.96
CA ARG A 138 1.82 9.52 6.35
C ARG A 138 3.26 9.02 6.38
N VAL A 139 4.14 9.74 7.07
CA VAL A 139 5.56 9.39 7.17
C VAL A 139 6.00 9.24 8.63
N SER A 140 6.84 8.22 8.88
CA SER A 140 7.36 7.87 10.20
C SER A 140 8.86 7.53 10.16
#